data_8692338ac1c74e623dfbee6efe723d38
#
_entry.id   8692338ac1c74e623dfbee6efe723d38
#
_cell.length_a   1.000
_cell.length_b   1.000
_cell.length_c   1.000
_cell.angle_alpha   90.00
_cell.angle_beta   90.00
_cell.angle_gamma   90.00
#
_symmetry.space_group_name_H-M   'P 1'
#
loop_
_entity.id
_entity.type
_entity.pdbx_description
1 polymer ?
#
loop_
_entity_poly.entity_id
_entity_poly.type
_entity_poly.pdbx_seq_one_letter_code
_entity_poly.pdbx_strand_id
1 'polypeptide(L)'
;MGSQSLKLPFDALTRTLLAWWGIVPYPISCARAKQIRRHPTIYLYERRILIFMTSQERHEARYQRRKAKRQARKQARCNALGPMEKIFSYRKMFFYGKKCCNGVRWKQSVQNFEGHLFSGTANRRRKVLDQNWKPMKCTHFTLCERGKVRPIDAPHITDRQIHKALCNEVLTPLYGPCMIHDNGASQKGKGLHWHFRRLKEQLHWHYRRYGREGAVLLLDLKGFFPNAPHALLYQRHQELILNPNLRALADTVIQNSPCPTPGRGLPLGVEPSQQEMVALPSAIDNWIKCQAGVHCFGHYMDDYYLIFPDVEALKKLGHEVV
;
A
#
# COMPACT_ATOMS: atom_id res chain seq x y z
N MET A 1 -47.22 14.95 -23.69
CA MET A 1 -47.61 13.73 -22.99
C MET A 1 -46.31 12.92 -22.78
N GLY A 2 -45.71 13.03 -21.60
CA GLY A 2 -44.45 12.40 -21.27
C GLY A 2 -44.69 11.06 -20.58
N SER A 3 -44.10 10.00 -21.09
CA SER A 3 -44.15 8.70 -20.47
C SER A 3 -43.17 8.66 -19.29
N GLN A 4 -43.68 8.71 -18.07
CA GLN A 4 -42.91 8.40 -16.86
C GLN A 4 -42.68 6.89 -16.78
N SER A 5 -41.46 6.42 -17.00
CA SER A 5 -41.04 5.05 -16.69
C SER A 5 -40.85 4.89 -15.17
N LEU A 6 -41.79 4.24 -14.51
CA LEU A 6 -41.70 3.81 -13.11
C LEU A 6 -40.53 2.81 -12.98
N LYS A 7 -39.38 3.25 -12.46
CA LYS A 7 -38.33 2.36 -12.00
C LYS A 7 -38.69 1.84 -10.62
N LEU A 8 -39.24 0.65 -10.54
CA LEU A 8 -39.40 -0.07 -9.28
C LEU A 8 -38.04 -0.50 -8.75
N PRO A 9 -37.75 -0.37 -7.44
CA PRO A 9 -36.50 -0.83 -6.87
C PRO A 9 -36.37 -2.34 -7.00
N PHE A 10 -35.18 -2.80 -7.32
CA PHE A 10 -34.79 -4.20 -7.60
C PHE A 10 -35.29 -5.21 -6.56
N ASP A 11 -35.46 -4.79 -5.31
CA ASP A 11 -35.99 -5.61 -4.20
C ASP A 11 -37.48 -5.95 -4.34
N ALA A 12 -38.27 -5.05 -4.93
CA ALA A 12 -39.72 -5.25 -5.12
C ALA A 12 -40.01 -6.28 -6.23
N LEU A 13 -39.23 -6.27 -7.30
CA LEU A 13 -39.37 -7.21 -8.41
C LEU A 13 -38.96 -8.64 -7.99
N THR A 14 -37.95 -8.78 -7.16
CA THR A 14 -37.48 -10.07 -6.64
C THR A 14 -38.49 -10.70 -5.69
N ARG A 15 -39.17 -9.90 -4.86
CA ARG A 15 -40.22 -10.38 -3.94
C ARG A 15 -41.49 -10.77 -4.69
N THR A 16 -41.88 -10.05 -5.74
CA THR A 16 -43.06 -10.35 -6.55
C THR A 16 -42.88 -11.64 -7.37
N LEU A 17 -41.69 -11.89 -7.91
CA LEU A 17 -41.38 -13.12 -8.64
C LEU A 17 -41.30 -14.36 -7.73
N LEU A 18 -40.81 -14.17 -6.49
CA LEU A 18 -40.75 -15.27 -5.51
C LEU A 18 -42.12 -15.65 -4.97
N ALA A 19 -43.02 -14.67 -4.81
CA ALA A 19 -44.40 -14.92 -4.42
C ALA A 19 -45.22 -15.66 -5.49
N TRP A 20 -44.94 -15.42 -6.77
CA TRP A 20 -45.59 -16.10 -7.90
C TRP A 20 -45.20 -17.56 -8.03
N TRP A 21 -44.04 -17.96 -7.47
CA TRP A 21 -43.53 -19.36 -7.53
C TRP A 21 -43.66 -20.10 -6.20
N GLY A 22 -44.43 -19.58 -5.23
CA GLY A 22 -44.71 -20.24 -3.95
C GLY A 22 -43.50 -20.44 -3.02
N ILE A 23 -42.44 -19.66 -3.19
CA ILE A 23 -41.26 -19.76 -2.36
C ILE A 23 -41.29 -18.64 -1.28
N VAL A 24 -41.62 -19.02 -0.03
CA VAL A 24 -41.61 -18.12 1.13
C VAL A 24 -40.18 -17.89 1.56
N PRO A 25 -39.73 -16.61 1.65
CA PRO A 25 -38.37 -16.31 2.15
C PRO A 25 -38.34 -16.46 3.68
N TYR A 26 -37.71 -17.52 4.17
CA TYR A 26 -37.35 -17.63 5.59
C TYR A 26 -36.07 -16.84 5.89
N PRO A 27 -36.01 -16.14 7.04
CA PRO A 27 -34.77 -15.48 7.45
C PRO A 27 -33.69 -16.51 7.81
N ILE A 28 -32.66 -16.59 7.01
CA ILE A 28 -31.56 -17.55 7.22
C ILE A 28 -30.50 -16.90 8.13
N SER A 29 -30.23 -17.50 9.28
CA SER A 29 -29.15 -17.07 10.17
C SER A 29 -27.78 -17.28 9.52
N CYS A 30 -26.81 -16.41 9.85
CA CYS A 30 -25.47 -16.37 9.25
C CYS A 30 -24.68 -17.71 9.36
N ALA A 31 -25.00 -18.54 10.34
CA ALA A 31 -24.37 -19.86 10.54
C ALA A 31 -24.81 -20.90 9.48
N ARG A 32 -26.06 -20.81 8.99
CA ARG A 32 -26.57 -21.73 7.96
C ARG A 32 -26.10 -21.37 6.54
N ALA A 33 -25.73 -20.13 6.29
CA ALA A 33 -25.27 -19.68 4.98
C ALA A 33 -23.97 -20.37 4.51
N LYS A 34 -23.14 -20.86 5.41
CA LYS A 34 -21.91 -21.60 5.07
C LYS A 34 -22.20 -23.05 4.62
N GLN A 35 -23.28 -23.64 5.07
CA GLN A 35 -23.67 -25.02 4.73
C GLN A 35 -24.44 -25.11 3.40
N ILE A 36 -25.17 -24.02 3.08
CA ILE A 36 -26.00 -23.94 1.85
C ILE A 36 -25.13 -23.80 0.58
N ARG A 37 -23.86 -23.32 0.69
CA ARG A 37 -22.93 -23.19 -0.45
C ARG A 37 -22.54 -24.49 -1.14
N ARG A 38 -22.93 -25.67 -0.61
CA ARG A 38 -22.63 -27.00 -1.17
C ARG A 38 -23.82 -27.65 -1.84
N HIS A 39 -24.98 -26.98 -1.94
CA HIS A 39 -26.17 -27.61 -2.57
C HIS A 39 -26.21 -27.33 -4.08
N PRO A 40 -26.24 -28.37 -4.93
CA PRO A 40 -26.20 -28.22 -6.39
C PRO A 40 -27.31 -27.34 -6.96
N THR A 41 -28.48 -27.35 -6.34
CA THR A 41 -29.66 -26.58 -6.76
C THR A 41 -29.47 -25.06 -6.69
N ILE A 42 -28.75 -24.56 -5.67
CA ILE A 42 -28.47 -23.13 -5.52
C ILE A 42 -27.45 -22.66 -6.57
N TYR A 43 -26.46 -23.51 -6.88
CA TYR A 43 -25.48 -23.23 -7.92
C TYR A 43 -26.10 -23.14 -9.31
N LEU A 44 -27.13 -23.97 -9.59
CA LEU A 44 -27.90 -23.92 -10.83
C LEU A 44 -28.80 -22.70 -10.93
N TYR A 45 -29.33 -22.18 -9.79
CA TYR A 45 -30.14 -20.97 -9.73
C TYR A 45 -29.32 -19.72 -10.01
N GLU A 46 -28.14 -19.60 -9.38
CA GLU A 46 -27.22 -18.49 -9.68
C GLU A 46 -26.74 -18.49 -11.14
N ARG A 47 -26.52 -19.67 -11.73
CA ARG A 47 -26.20 -19.78 -13.17
C ARG A 47 -27.36 -19.38 -14.08
N ARG A 48 -28.62 -19.74 -13.73
CA ARG A 48 -29.80 -19.34 -14.51
C ARG A 48 -30.03 -17.83 -14.52
N ILE A 49 -29.85 -17.15 -13.39
CA ILE A 49 -29.95 -15.69 -13.34
C ILE A 49 -28.89 -15.03 -14.24
N LEU A 50 -27.68 -15.57 -14.29
CA LEU A 50 -26.61 -15.06 -15.16
C LEU A 50 -26.91 -15.18 -16.67
N ILE A 51 -27.80 -16.11 -17.08
CA ILE A 51 -28.16 -16.31 -18.50
C ILE A 51 -29.03 -15.16 -19.02
N PHE A 52 -29.86 -14.53 -18.17
CA PHE A 52 -30.74 -13.43 -18.54
C PHE A 52 -30.11 -12.04 -18.43
N MET A 53 -28.88 -11.96 -17.89
CA MET A 53 -28.17 -10.66 -17.80
C MET A 53 -27.52 -10.29 -19.14
N THR A 54 -27.61 -9.02 -19.51
CA THR A 54 -26.85 -8.46 -20.63
C THR A 54 -25.35 -8.60 -20.41
N SER A 55 -24.58 -8.46 -21.47
CA SER A 55 -23.11 -8.47 -21.37
C SER A 55 -22.58 -7.38 -20.41
N GLN A 56 -23.21 -6.22 -20.46
CA GLN A 56 -22.86 -5.08 -19.60
C GLN A 56 -23.18 -5.32 -18.12
N GLU A 57 -24.36 -5.87 -17.81
CA GLU A 57 -24.73 -6.23 -16.43
C GLU A 57 -23.81 -7.34 -15.87
N ARG A 58 -23.44 -8.32 -16.68
CA ARG A 58 -22.44 -9.35 -16.27
C ARG A 58 -21.06 -8.76 -16.01
N HIS A 59 -20.66 -7.77 -16.79
CA HIS A 59 -19.40 -7.06 -16.57
C HIS A 59 -19.43 -6.28 -15.26
N GLU A 60 -20.49 -5.51 -15.02
CA GLU A 60 -20.70 -4.73 -13.80
C GLU A 60 -20.79 -5.64 -12.57
N ALA A 61 -21.54 -6.72 -12.60
CA ALA A 61 -21.62 -7.68 -11.51
C ALA A 61 -20.26 -8.33 -11.19
N ARG A 62 -19.43 -8.60 -12.21
CA ARG A 62 -18.04 -9.07 -12.02
C ARG A 62 -17.15 -7.99 -11.39
N TYR A 63 -17.29 -6.76 -11.84
CA TYR A 63 -16.56 -5.62 -11.28
C TYR A 63 -16.90 -5.42 -9.80
N GLN A 64 -18.18 -5.39 -9.43
CA GLN A 64 -18.64 -5.20 -8.05
C GLN A 64 -18.18 -6.36 -7.15
N ARG A 65 -18.26 -7.61 -7.60
CA ARG A 65 -17.72 -8.76 -6.86
C ARG A 65 -16.20 -8.65 -6.62
N ARG A 66 -15.44 -8.22 -7.62
CA ARG A 66 -14.00 -8.01 -7.47
C ARG A 66 -13.68 -6.85 -6.52
N LYS A 67 -14.46 -5.77 -6.60
CA LYS A 67 -14.37 -4.61 -5.69
C LYS A 67 -14.65 -5.02 -4.25
N ALA A 68 -15.75 -5.71 -4.00
CA ALA A 68 -16.11 -6.23 -2.68
C ALA A 68 -15.04 -7.19 -2.12
N LYS A 69 -14.50 -8.10 -2.96
CA LYS A 69 -13.43 -9.01 -2.55
C LYS A 69 -12.14 -8.28 -2.19
N ARG A 70 -11.77 -7.21 -2.93
CA ARG A 70 -10.63 -6.37 -2.59
C ARG A 70 -10.83 -5.66 -1.26
N GLN A 71 -12.03 -5.10 -1.05
CA GLN A 71 -12.39 -4.41 0.18
C GLN A 71 -12.39 -5.35 1.40
N ALA A 72 -12.96 -6.55 1.26
CA ALA A 72 -12.92 -7.56 2.31
C ALA A 72 -11.49 -7.99 2.66
N ARG A 73 -10.62 -8.16 1.67
CA ARG A 73 -9.19 -8.47 1.91
C ARG A 73 -8.46 -7.33 2.62
N LYS A 74 -8.78 -6.08 2.29
CA LYS A 74 -8.23 -4.88 2.93
C LYS A 74 -8.67 -4.83 4.40
N GLN A 75 -9.97 -5.01 4.66
CA GLN A 75 -10.52 -5.07 6.01
C GLN A 75 -9.88 -6.20 6.83
N ALA A 76 -9.75 -7.39 6.25
CA ALA A 76 -9.12 -8.53 6.92
C ALA A 76 -7.66 -8.26 7.32
N ARG A 77 -6.88 -7.56 6.47
CA ARG A 77 -5.51 -7.15 6.79
C ARG A 77 -5.46 -6.14 7.93
N CYS A 78 -6.33 -5.12 7.90
CA CYS A 78 -6.41 -4.15 9.00
C CYS A 78 -6.80 -4.83 10.32
N ASN A 79 -7.77 -5.74 10.29
CA ASN A 79 -8.20 -6.48 11.47
C ASN A 79 -7.10 -7.40 12.02
N ALA A 80 -6.26 -7.96 11.12
CA ALA A 80 -5.14 -8.82 11.51
C ALA A 80 -4.03 -8.08 12.27
N LEU A 81 -3.90 -6.76 12.13
CA LEU A 81 -2.97 -5.96 12.92
C LEU A 81 -3.32 -6.02 14.42
N GLY A 82 -4.62 -6.07 14.71
CA GLY A 82 -5.13 -6.04 16.08
C GLY A 82 -5.17 -4.63 16.69
N PRO A 83 -5.43 -4.55 18.01
CA PRO A 83 -5.51 -3.27 18.70
C PRO A 83 -4.13 -2.62 18.90
N MET A 84 -4.11 -1.31 19.16
CA MET A 84 -2.86 -0.53 19.33
C MET A 84 -1.98 -1.08 20.44
N GLU A 85 -2.57 -1.57 21.53
CA GLU A 85 -1.86 -2.14 22.68
C GLU A 85 -1.05 -3.38 22.30
N LYS A 86 -1.53 -4.16 21.32
CA LYS A 86 -0.84 -5.34 20.78
C LYS A 86 0.24 -4.94 19.77
N ILE A 87 -0.05 -3.96 18.91
CA ILE A 87 0.88 -3.42 17.90
C ILE A 87 2.08 -2.78 18.61
N PHE A 88 1.83 -1.88 19.54
CA PHE A 88 2.82 -1.19 20.37
C PHE A 88 2.98 -1.85 21.74
N SER A 89 2.96 -3.20 21.79
CA SER A 89 3.23 -3.88 23.07
C SER A 89 4.65 -3.55 23.55
N TYR A 90 4.83 -3.53 24.89
CA TYR A 90 6.13 -3.22 25.50
C TYR A 90 7.25 -4.08 24.92
N ARG A 91 7.02 -5.40 24.77
CA ARG A 91 7.99 -6.35 24.21
C ARG A 91 8.43 -5.96 22.78
N LYS A 92 7.48 -5.61 21.92
CA LYS A 92 7.80 -5.19 20.53
C LYS A 92 8.54 -3.85 20.51
N MET A 93 8.06 -2.87 21.26
CA MET A 93 8.70 -1.56 21.37
C MET A 93 10.13 -1.70 21.89
N PHE A 94 10.34 -2.47 22.95
CA PHE A 94 11.68 -2.74 23.49
C PHE A 94 12.60 -3.41 22.47
N PHE A 95 12.10 -4.42 21.74
CA PHE A 95 12.83 -5.07 20.66
C PHE A 95 13.25 -4.09 19.55
N TYR A 96 12.34 -3.22 19.12
CA TYR A 96 12.67 -2.20 18.11
C TYR A 96 13.64 -1.14 18.66
N GLY A 97 13.55 -0.80 19.94
CA GLY A 97 14.53 0.05 20.58
C GLY A 97 15.94 -0.53 20.53
N LYS A 98 16.10 -1.80 20.88
CA LYS A 98 17.40 -2.50 20.73
C LYS A 98 17.89 -2.51 19.29
N LYS A 99 16.99 -2.72 18.32
CA LYS A 99 17.37 -2.66 16.90
C LYS A 99 17.85 -1.27 16.45
N CYS A 100 17.35 -0.21 17.05
CA CYS A 100 17.80 1.15 16.74
C CYS A 100 19.25 1.42 17.20
N CYS A 101 19.75 0.68 18.17
CA CYS A 101 21.13 0.81 18.66
C CYS A 101 22.17 0.08 17.77
N ASN A 102 21.72 -0.83 16.90
CA ASN A 102 22.64 -1.64 16.10
C ASN A 102 23.49 -0.79 15.15
N GLY A 103 24.81 -1.03 15.14
CA GLY A 103 25.77 -0.33 14.29
C GLY A 103 26.12 1.10 14.73
N VAL A 104 25.49 1.62 15.81
CA VAL A 104 25.66 3.00 16.26
C VAL A 104 25.89 3.14 17.77
N ARG A 105 26.18 2.04 18.49
CA ARG A 105 26.40 2.03 19.94
C ARG A 105 27.61 2.83 20.41
N TRP A 106 28.51 3.20 19.51
CA TRP A 106 29.63 4.09 19.81
C TRP A 106 29.22 5.54 20.07
N LYS A 107 27.98 5.93 19.68
CA LYS A 107 27.47 7.30 19.92
C LYS A 107 26.96 7.45 21.35
N GLN A 108 27.37 8.51 22.05
CA GLN A 108 26.92 8.80 23.42
C GLN A 108 25.40 8.89 23.55
N SER A 109 24.72 9.52 22.56
CA SER A 109 23.24 9.61 22.54
C SER A 109 22.56 8.24 22.49
N VAL A 110 23.19 7.25 21.81
CA VAL A 110 22.68 5.88 21.73
C VAL A 110 22.93 5.14 23.03
N GLN A 111 24.10 5.31 23.65
CA GLN A 111 24.41 4.71 24.95
C GLN A 111 23.44 5.21 26.04
N ASN A 112 23.19 6.52 26.07
CA ASN A 112 22.18 7.11 26.98
C ASN A 112 20.78 6.55 26.71
N PHE A 113 20.39 6.41 25.44
CA PHE A 113 19.11 5.81 25.07
C PHE A 113 19.02 4.34 25.51
N GLU A 114 20.09 3.55 25.29
CA GLU A 114 20.14 2.12 25.65
C GLU A 114 20.11 1.92 27.18
N GLY A 115 20.80 2.76 27.95
CA GLY A 115 20.79 2.75 29.41
C GLY A 115 19.40 3.03 30.02
N HIS A 116 18.60 3.88 29.37
CA HIS A 116 17.23 4.19 29.79
C HIS A 116 16.17 3.49 28.95
N LEU A 117 16.53 2.42 28.21
CA LEU A 117 15.64 1.79 27.24
C LEU A 117 14.39 1.20 27.90
N PHE A 118 14.54 0.61 29.10
CA PHE A 118 13.44 -0.03 29.80
C PHE A 118 12.35 0.98 30.19
N SER A 119 12.67 1.95 31.05
CA SER A 119 11.73 2.99 31.51
C SER A 119 11.28 3.89 30.38
N GLY A 120 12.19 4.28 29.48
CA GLY A 120 11.90 5.11 28.32
C GLY A 120 10.93 4.43 27.34
N THR A 121 10.98 3.10 27.17
CA THR A 121 10.02 2.37 26.34
C THR A 121 8.61 2.42 26.93
N ALA A 122 8.46 2.27 28.24
CA ALA A 122 7.16 2.39 28.91
C ALA A 122 6.53 3.77 28.69
N ASN A 123 7.32 4.83 28.85
CA ASN A 123 6.86 6.20 28.64
C ASN A 123 6.48 6.48 27.18
N ARG A 124 7.32 6.09 26.21
CA ARG A 124 7.02 6.25 24.78
C ARG A 124 5.79 5.47 24.35
N ARG A 125 5.64 4.22 24.85
CA ARG A 125 4.45 3.40 24.63
C ARG A 125 3.19 4.12 25.11
N ARG A 126 3.20 4.62 26.35
CA ARG A 126 2.08 5.39 26.90
C ARG A 126 1.72 6.58 26.00
N LYS A 127 2.71 7.42 25.63
CA LYS A 127 2.47 8.57 24.74
C LYS A 127 1.84 8.17 23.40
N VAL A 128 2.24 7.04 22.82
CA VAL A 128 1.65 6.54 21.56
C VAL A 128 0.21 6.08 21.77
N LEU A 129 -0.07 5.35 22.84
CA LEU A 129 -1.44 4.87 23.13
C LEU A 129 -2.39 6.01 23.49
N ASP A 130 -1.91 7.01 24.21
CA ASP A 130 -2.68 8.21 24.62
C ASP A 130 -2.79 9.24 23.47
N GLN A 131 -2.28 8.94 22.28
CA GLN A 131 -2.23 9.85 21.10
C GLN A 131 -1.52 11.19 21.39
N ASN A 132 -0.62 11.23 22.37
CA ASN A 132 0.12 12.42 22.82
C ASN A 132 1.57 12.43 22.35
N TRP A 133 1.96 11.47 21.53
CA TRP A 133 3.31 11.48 20.97
C TRP A 133 3.45 12.54 19.88
N LYS A 134 4.52 13.31 19.99
CA LYS A 134 5.00 14.23 18.94
C LYS A 134 6.46 13.94 18.67
N PRO A 135 6.89 13.89 17.41
CA PRO A 135 8.29 13.67 17.07
C PRO A 135 9.15 14.85 17.57
N MET A 136 10.35 14.52 17.97
CA MET A 136 11.37 15.51 18.31
C MET A 136 11.95 16.11 17.03
N LYS A 137 12.58 17.28 17.16
CA LYS A 137 13.27 17.94 16.06
C LYS A 137 14.34 17.03 15.46
N CYS A 138 14.36 16.90 14.14
CA CYS A 138 15.39 16.15 13.42
C CYS A 138 16.76 16.86 13.49
N THR A 139 17.81 16.08 13.43
CA THR A 139 19.18 16.60 13.22
C THR A 139 19.43 16.69 11.72
N HIS A 140 19.70 17.87 11.22
CA HIS A 140 20.00 18.13 9.81
C HIS A 140 21.49 18.00 9.55
N PHE A 141 21.87 17.28 8.51
CA PHE A 141 23.25 17.24 8.01
C PHE A 141 23.27 16.92 6.53
N THR A 142 24.38 17.20 5.89
CA THR A 142 24.59 16.92 4.49
C THR A 142 25.46 15.69 4.33
N LEU A 143 25.00 14.73 3.53
CA LEU A 143 25.76 13.54 3.15
C LEU A 143 26.23 13.70 1.70
N CYS A 144 27.54 13.58 1.47
CA CYS A 144 28.10 13.47 0.13
C CYS A 144 28.36 12.01 -0.20
N GLU A 145 27.64 11.46 -1.15
CA GLU A 145 27.77 10.08 -1.60
C GLU A 145 27.93 10.02 -3.11
N ARG A 146 29.07 9.48 -3.58
CA ARG A 146 29.39 9.36 -5.01
C ARG A 146 29.22 10.66 -5.80
N GLY A 147 29.67 11.77 -5.21
CA GLY A 147 29.58 13.11 -5.82
C GLY A 147 28.19 13.77 -5.75
N LYS A 148 27.17 13.10 -5.22
CA LYS A 148 25.84 13.69 -4.98
C LYS A 148 25.72 14.17 -3.53
N VAL A 149 25.37 15.43 -3.37
CA VAL A 149 25.10 16.06 -2.09
C VAL A 149 23.63 15.87 -1.74
N ARG A 150 23.36 15.26 -0.57
CA ARG A 150 21.99 14.98 -0.10
C ARG A 150 21.77 15.57 1.28
N PRO A 151 20.75 16.42 1.49
CA PRO A 151 20.32 16.80 2.81
C PRO A 151 19.65 15.60 3.50
N ILE A 152 20.06 15.31 4.71
CA ILE A 152 19.54 14.23 5.53
C ILE A 152 18.94 14.77 6.80
N ASP A 153 17.73 14.35 7.11
CA ASP A 153 17.01 14.64 8.34
C ASP A 153 16.99 13.41 9.23
N ALA A 154 17.89 13.32 10.17
CA ALA A 154 17.96 12.20 11.08
C ALA A 154 17.01 12.41 12.27
N PRO A 155 15.99 11.56 12.44
CA PRO A 155 15.11 11.63 13.60
C PRO A 155 15.88 11.22 14.87
N HIS A 156 15.48 11.80 16.00
CA HIS A 156 16.03 11.42 17.30
C HIS A 156 15.85 9.91 17.54
N ILE A 157 16.79 9.28 18.24
CA ILE A 157 16.77 7.82 18.43
C ILE A 157 15.50 7.32 19.14
N THR A 158 14.90 8.12 20.00
CA THR A 158 13.62 7.81 20.67
C THR A 158 12.47 7.69 19.68
N ASP A 159 12.44 8.55 18.66
CA ASP A 159 11.41 8.54 17.62
C ASP A 159 11.65 7.42 16.62
N ARG A 160 12.93 7.11 16.33
CA ARG A 160 13.29 5.94 15.51
C ARG A 160 12.72 4.63 16.05
N GLN A 161 12.59 4.50 17.38
CA GLN A 161 11.93 3.33 17.98
C GLN A 161 10.46 3.23 17.58
N ILE A 162 9.74 4.35 17.64
CA ILE A 162 8.31 4.43 17.27
C ILE A 162 8.16 4.25 15.75
N HIS A 163 8.98 4.95 14.97
CA HIS A 163 9.01 4.81 13.50
C HIS A 163 9.23 3.36 13.08
N LYS A 164 10.17 2.66 13.70
CA LYS A 164 10.46 1.27 13.40
C LYS A 164 9.31 0.34 13.76
N ALA A 165 8.63 0.59 14.89
CA ALA A 165 7.42 -0.14 15.25
C ALA A 165 6.28 0.12 14.25
N LEU A 166 6.01 1.39 13.91
CA LEU A 166 5.00 1.80 12.94
C LEU A 166 5.27 1.17 11.56
N CYS A 167 6.50 1.23 11.05
CA CYS A 167 6.86 0.65 9.76
C CYS A 167 6.66 -0.86 9.73
N ASN A 168 7.18 -1.60 10.71
CA ASN A 168 7.16 -3.05 10.67
C ASN A 168 5.81 -3.66 11.03
N GLU A 169 5.07 -3.05 11.93
CA GLU A 169 3.80 -3.58 12.43
C GLU A 169 2.57 -3.05 11.68
N VAL A 170 2.68 -1.91 11.00
CA VAL A 170 1.54 -1.27 10.35
C VAL A 170 1.78 -1.01 8.87
N LEU A 171 2.76 -0.16 8.51
CA LEU A 171 2.93 0.28 7.12
C LEU A 171 3.32 -0.87 6.19
N THR A 172 4.34 -1.64 6.53
CA THR A 172 4.80 -2.77 5.70
C THR A 172 3.71 -3.83 5.46
N PRO A 173 2.96 -4.31 6.49
CA PRO A 173 1.86 -5.25 6.27
C PRO A 173 0.71 -4.71 5.43
N LEU A 174 0.41 -3.41 5.51
CA LEU A 174 -0.69 -2.80 4.76
C LEU A 174 -0.29 -2.42 3.33
N TYR A 175 0.92 -1.90 3.13
CA TYR A 175 1.40 -1.40 1.84
C TYR A 175 1.98 -2.50 0.95
N GLY A 176 2.66 -3.49 1.54
CA GLY A 176 3.29 -4.58 0.79
C GLY A 176 2.37 -5.22 -0.26
N PRO A 177 1.14 -5.61 0.10
CA PRO A 177 0.20 -6.22 -0.85
C PRO A 177 -0.35 -5.27 -1.92
N CYS A 178 -0.11 -3.98 -1.85
CA CYS A 178 -0.51 -2.99 -2.86
C CYS A 178 0.57 -2.81 -3.93
N MET A 179 1.81 -3.13 -3.60
CA MET A 179 2.96 -3.00 -4.50
C MET A 179 3.02 -4.13 -5.51
N ILE A 180 3.51 -3.84 -6.70
CA ILE A 180 3.79 -4.88 -7.71
C ILE A 180 4.97 -5.77 -7.27
N HIS A 181 5.02 -6.98 -7.82
CA HIS A 181 6.13 -7.89 -7.55
C HIS A 181 7.49 -7.28 -7.91
N ASP A 182 7.56 -6.59 -9.05
CA ASP A 182 8.82 -6.05 -9.61
C ASP A 182 9.22 -4.67 -9.05
N ASN A 183 8.61 -4.23 -7.93
CA ASN A 183 9.16 -3.18 -7.07
C ASN A 183 10.27 -3.76 -6.21
N GLY A 184 11.50 -3.33 -6.43
CA GLY A 184 12.71 -3.88 -5.79
C GLY A 184 13.16 -3.17 -4.52
N ALA A 185 12.59 -2.01 -4.19
CA ALA A 185 13.09 -1.13 -3.13
C ALA A 185 12.52 -1.47 -1.75
N SER A 186 13.34 -1.36 -0.73
CA SER A 186 12.97 -1.37 0.71
C SER A 186 12.02 -2.49 1.16
N GLN A 187 12.04 -3.64 0.50
CA GLN A 187 11.24 -4.81 0.82
C GLN A 187 12.14 -5.95 1.31
N LYS A 188 11.65 -6.72 2.28
CA LYS A 188 12.38 -7.89 2.79
C LYS A 188 12.62 -8.91 1.67
N GLY A 189 13.86 -9.39 1.54
CA GLY A 189 14.26 -10.35 0.51
C GLY A 189 14.47 -9.74 -0.87
N LYS A 190 14.28 -8.44 -1.02
CA LYS A 190 14.58 -7.68 -2.24
C LYS A 190 15.71 -6.66 -1.98
N GLY A 191 16.10 -5.94 -2.99
CA GLY A 191 17.18 -4.95 -2.98
C GLY A 191 17.77 -4.81 -4.36
N LEU A 192 18.84 -4.03 -4.49
CA LEU A 192 19.42 -3.70 -5.77
C LEU A 192 19.83 -4.94 -6.60
N HIS A 193 20.50 -5.92 -5.96
CA HIS A 193 20.89 -7.15 -6.65
C HIS A 193 19.70 -8.00 -7.11
N TRP A 194 18.62 -8.03 -6.31
CA TRP A 194 17.38 -8.68 -6.70
C TRP A 194 16.75 -7.97 -7.89
N HIS A 195 16.72 -6.65 -7.87
CA HIS A 195 16.15 -5.82 -8.94
C HIS A 195 16.87 -6.02 -10.27
N PHE A 196 18.21 -6.01 -10.29
CA PHE A 196 19.01 -6.32 -11.47
C PHE A 196 18.79 -7.75 -11.99
N ARG A 197 18.63 -8.72 -11.10
CA ARG A 197 18.29 -10.09 -11.52
C ARG A 197 16.96 -10.13 -12.23
N ARG A 198 15.94 -9.45 -11.69
CA ARG A 198 14.61 -9.33 -12.32
C ARG A 198 14.68 -8.64 -13.68
N LEU A 199 15.40 -7.54 -13.80
CA LEU A 199 15.64 -6.87 -15.08
C LEU A 199 16.25 -7.83 -16.09
N LYS A 200 17.30 -8.58 -15.71
CA LYS A 200 17.93 -9.57 -16.59
C LYS A 200 16.96 -10.67 -17.03
N GLU A 201 16.15 -11.20 -16.12
CA GLU A 201 15.12 -12.22 -16.42
C GLU A 201 14.09 -11.68 -17.42
N GLN A 202 13.64 -10.44 -17.24
CA GLN A 202 12.67 -9.80 -18.13
C GLN A 202 13.26 -9.49 -19.51
N LEU A 203 14.52 -9.07 -19.59
CA LEU A 203 15.25 -8.89 -20.86
C LEU A 203 15.38 -10.22 -21.61
N HIS A 204 15.75 -11.31 -20.93
CA HIS A 204 15.81 -12.62 -21.55
C HIS A 204 14.45 -13.12 -22.03
N TRP A 205 13.38 -12.86 -21.26
CA TRP A 205 12.01 -13.20 -21.64
C TRP A 205 11.59 -12.43 -22.89
N HIS A 206 11.85 -11.12 -22.94
CA HIS A 206 11.56 -10.24 -24.07
C HIS A 206 12.32 -10.72 -25.33
N TYR A 207 13.64 -10.95 -25.20
CA TYR A 207 14.47 -11.41 -26.31
C TYR A 207 14.00 -12.75 -26.90
N ARG A 208 13.61 -13.70 -26.06
CA ARG A 208 13.06 -15.00 -26.55
C ARG A 208 11.77 -14.85 -27.30
N ARG A 209 10.97 -13.84 -27.02
CA ARG A 209 9.66 -13.65 -27.63
C ARG A 209 9.68 -12.74 -28.85
N TYR A 210 10.50 -11.71 -28.83
CA TYR A 210 10.52 -10.65 -29.84
C TYR A 210 11.90 -10.47 -30.50
N GLY A 211 12.91 -11.25 -30.15
CA GLY A 211 14.26 -11.12 -30.66
C GLY A 211 14.89 -9.79 -30.25
N ARG A 212 15.44 -9.05 -31.20
CA ARG A 212 16.07 -7.75 -30.99
C ARG A 212 15.12 -6.56 -31.19
N GLU A 213 13.86 -6.81 -31.44
CA GLU A 213 12.86 -5.78 -31.63
C GLU A 213 12.46 -5.13 -30.32
N GLY A 214 12.13 -3.83 -30.38
CA GLY A 214 11.68 -3.06 -29.24
C GLY A 214 12.72 -2.14 -28.63
N ALA A 215 12.39 -1.59 -27.47
CA ALA A 215 13.25 -0.70 -26.72
C ALA A 215 13.08 -0.86 -25.21
N VAL A 216 14.04 -0.30 -24.48
CA VAL A 216 13.99 -0.11 -23.04
C VAL A 216 13.85 1.38 -22.75
N LEU A 217 12.77 1.75 -22.06
CA LEU A 217 12.56 3.10 -21.56
C LEU A 217 13.00 3.14 -20.10
N LEU A 218 13.88 4.07 -19.78
CA LEU A 218 14.28 4.38 -18.41
C LEU A 218 13.66 5.72 -18.03
N LEU A 219 12.98 5.76 -16.87
CA LEU A 219 12.39 6.98 -16.32
C LEU A 219 12.94 7.21 -14.92
N ASP A 220 13.22 8.47 -14.59
CA ASP A 220 13.63 8.94 -13.27
C ASP A 220 12.63 10.00 -12.79
N LEU A 221 12.08 9.80 -11.60
CA LEU A 221 11.13 10.74 -11.01
C LEU A 221 11.87 11.87 -10.31
N LYS A 222 12.00 13.01 -11.00
CA LYS A 222 12.72 14.19 -10.51
C LYS A 222 12.22 14.65 -9.14
N GLY A 223 13.14 14.70 -8.19
CA GLY A 223 12.83 15.20 -6.86
C GLY A 223 11.81 14.35 -6.11
N PHE A 224 11.90 13.03 -6.22
CA PHE A 224 10.93 12.07 -5.71
C PHE A 224 10.51 12.33 -4.26
N PHE A 225 11.47 12.41 -3.33
CA PHE A 225 11.19 12.74 -1.93
C PHE A 225 10.78 14.20 -1.69
N PRO A 226 11.49 15.20 -2.22
CA PRO A 226 11.12 16.62 -2.04
C PRO A 226 9.75 16.99 -2.62
N ASN A 227 9.29 16.28 -3.63
CA ASN A 227 8.02 16.58 -4.31
C ASN A 227 6.84 15.71 -3.85
N ALA A 228 7.03 14.83 -2.87
CA ALA A 228 5.97 13.94 -2.37
C ALA A 228 4.73 14.73 -1.92
N PRO A 229 3.55 14.60 -2.57
CA PRO A 229 2.37 15.37 -2.21
C PRO A 229 1.71 14.82 -0.95
N HIS A 230 1.64 15.60 0.13
CA HIS A 230 1.04 15.17 1.40
C HIS A 230 -0.44 14.78 1.25
N ALA A 231 -1.20 15.49 0.42
CA ALA A 231 -2.60 15.16 0.16
C ALA A 231 -2.77 13.71 -0.33
N LEU A 232 -1.89 13.25 -1.23
CA LEU A 232 -1.92 11.88 -1.74
C LEU A 232 -1.50 10.86 -0.68
N LEU A 233 -0.56 11.21 0.20
CA LEU A 233 -0.16 10.36 1.32
C LEU A 233 -1.31 10.20 2.32
N TYR A 234 -1.99 11.29 2.70
CA TYR A 234 -3.17 11.25 3.58
C TYR A 234 -4.32 10.45 2.96
N GLN A 235 -4.56 10.62 1.65
CA GLN A 235 -5.54 9.79 0.94
C GLN A 235 -5.18 8.30 1.05
N ARG A 236 -3.91 7.94 0.86
CA ARG A 236 -3.43 6.56 1.02
C ARG A 236 -3.60 6.04 2.45
N HIS A 237 -3.34 6.87 3.45
CA HIS A 237 -3.61 6.52 4.85
C HIS A 237 -5.09 6.24 5.09
N GLN A 238 -6.00 7.10 4.58
CA GLN A 238 -7.45 6.89 4.68
C GLN A 238 -7.89 5.59 4.00
N GLU A 239 -7.29 5.28 2.85
CA GLU A 239 -7.60 4.07 2.11
C GLU A 239 -7.10 2.79 2.79
N LEU A 240 -5.93 2.79 3.39
CA LEU A 240 -5.20 1.59 3.82
C LEU A 240 -5.20 1.39 5.33
N ILE A 241 -5.19 2.45 6.13
CA ILE A 241 -5.15 2.41 7.59
C ILE A 241 -6.55 2.69 8.13
N LEU A 242 -7.37 1.64 8.29
CA LEU A 242 -8.76 1.79 8.70
C LEU A 242 -8.92 2.17 10.17
N ASN A 243 -7.97 1.81 11.04
CA ASN A 243 -7.98 2.22 12.44
C ASN A 243 -7.64 3.71 12.55
N PRO A 244 -8.53 4.57 13.09
CA PRO A 244 -8.33 6.02 13.13
C PRO A 244 -7.12 6.44 13.97
N ASN A 245 -6.84 5.75 15.08
CA ASN A 245 -5.72 6.07 15.97
C ASN A 245 -4.37 5.72 15.32
N LEU A 246 -4.30 4.61 14.59
CA LEU A 246 -3.10 4.25 13.81
C LEU A 246 -2.88 5.23 12.66
N ARG A 247 -3.96 5.66 12.02
CA ARG A 247 -3.90 6.65 10.95
C ARG A 247 -3.42 8.00 11.47
N ALA A 248 -3.98 8.48 12.60
CA ALA A 248 -3.54 9.72 13.23
C ALA A 248 -2.04 9.68 13.59
N LEU A 249 -1.53 8.53 14.06
CA LEU A 249 -0.12 8.34 14.34
C LEU A 249 0.74 8.44 13.07
N ALA A 250 0.31 7.80 11.97
CA ALA A 250 1.01 7.89 10.69
C ALA A 250 0.96 9.31 10.10
N ASP A 251 -0.19 9.98 10.18
CA ASP A 251 -0.38 11.37 9.76
C ASP A 251 0.52 12.32 10.57
N THR A 252 0.68 12.08 11.88
CA THR A 252 1.57 12.86 12.75
C THR A 252 3.01 12.84 12.27
N VAL A 253 3.50 11.72 11.72
CA VAL A 253 4.85 11.64 11.16
C VAL A 253 5.00 12.55 9.95
N ILE A 254 4.01 12.59 9.05
CA ILE A 254 4.04 13.45 7.85
C ILE A 254 3.92 14.93 8.26
N GLN A 255 2.98 15.26 9.15
CA GLN A 255 2.72 16.62 9.60
C GLN A 255 3.94 17.29 10.26
N ASN A 256 4.74 16.49 10.97
CA ASN A 256 5.94 16.97 11.66
C ASN A 256 7.24 16.74 10.86
N SER A 257 7.12 16.31 9.61
CA SER A 257 8.27 16.16 8.72
C SER A 257 8.81 17.55 8.32
N PRO A 258 10.12 17.77 8.38
CA PRO A 258 10.72 19.01 7.87
C PRO A 258 10.52 19.07 6.35
N CYS A 259 9.75 20.05 5.90
CA CYS A 259 9.40 20.23 4.49
C CYS A 259 9.73 21.65 4.06
N PRO A 260 10.58 21.84 3.03
CA PRO A 260 10.88 23.18 2.51
C PRO A 260 9.66 23.83 1.85
N THR A 261 8.74 23.03 1.30
CA THR A 261 7.52 23.51 0.65
C THR A 261 6.29 23.03 1.42
N PRO A 262 5.36 23.90 1.82
CA PRO A 262 4.15 23.51 2.52
C PRO A 262 3.33 22.47 1.73
N GLY A 263 2.92 21.38 2.39
CA GLY A 263 2.11 20.30 1.79
C GLY A 263 2.84 19.38 0.82
N ARG A 264 4.17 19.52 0.68
CA ARG A 264 4.99 18.66 -0.17
C ARG A 264 6.32 18.33 0.51
N GLY A 265 6.80 17.13 0.19
CA GLY A 265 8.12 16.67 0.58
C GLY A 265 8.11 15.75 1.79
N LEU A 266 8.98 14.75 1.72
CA LEU A 266 9.29 13.87 2.83
C LEU A 266 10.82 13.90 3.08
N PRO A 267 11.25 13.86 4.34
CA PRO A 267 12.67 13.91 4.67
C PRO A 267 13.37 12.58 4.33
N LEU A 268 14.58 12.72 3.81
CA LEU A 268 15.51 11.59 3.68
C LEU A 268 16.10 11.24 5.06
N GLY A 269 16.13 9.95 5.38
CA GLY A 269 16.67 9.45 6.65
C GLY A 269 15.60 9.03 7.67
N VAL A 270 14.32 9.28 7.38
CA VAL A 270 13.17 8.86 8.19
C VAL A 270 12.60 7.57 7.62
N GLU A 271 12.57 6.48 8.39
CA GLU A 271 12.11 5.15 7.93
C GLU A 271 10.66 5.14 7.42
N PRO A 272 9.67 5.78 8.09
CA PRO A 272 8.32 5.93 7.54
C PRO A 272 8.28 6.63 6.18
N SER A 273 9.02 7.74 6.01
CA SER A 273 9.10 8.44 4.71
C SER A 273 9.52 7.50 3.58
N GLN A 274 10.48 6.62 3.85
CA GLN A 274 10.94 5.64 2.88
C GLN A 274 9.85 4.61 2.55
N GLN A 275 9.09 4.12 3.54
CA GLN A 275 7.99 3.19 3.32
C GLN A 275 6.85 3.82 2.53
N GLU A 276 6.52 5.09 2.82
CA GLU A 276 5.53 5.86 2.08
C GLU A 276 5.92 5.99 0.61
N MET A 277 7.16 6.42 0.35
CA MET A 277 7.62 6.66 -1.01
C MET A 277 7.72 5.39 -1.86
N VAL A 278 8.14 4.27 -1.27
CA VAL A 278 8.15 2.97 -1.98
C VAL A 278 6.75 2.51 -2.38
N ALA A 279 5.75 2.82 -1.56
CA ALA A 279 4.36 2.42 -1.80
C ALA A 279 3.56 3.42 -2.64
N LEU A 280 3.94 4.70 -2.64
CA LEU A 280 3.20 5.79 -3.29
C LEU A 280 2.92 5.53 -4.77
N PRO A 281 3.89 5.07 -5.59
CA PRO A 281 3.67 4.84 -7.01
C PRO A 281 2.81 3.61 -7.35
N SER A 282 2.37 2.83 -6.37
CA SER A 282 1.68 1.55 -6.63
C SER A 282 0.40 1.65 -7.48
N ALA A 283 -0.24 2.82 -7.55
CA ALA A 283 -1.37 3.05 -8.45
C ALA A 283 -0.90 3.09 -9.92
N ILE A 284 0.16 3.85 -10.20
CA ILE A 284 0.81 3.95 -11.51
C ILE A 284 1.37 2.59 -11.93
N ASP A 285 2.05 1.89 -11.02
CA ASP A 285 2.59 0.55 -11.27
C ASP A 285 1.51 -0.44 -11.72
N ASN A 286 0.39 -0.44 -11.01
CA ASN A 286 -0.73 -1.32 -11.34
C ASN A 286 -1.39 -0.92 -12.67
N TRP A 287 -1.44 0.37 -12.99
CA TRP A 287 -1.94 0.86 -14.26
C TRP A 287 -1.04 0.42 -15.42
N ILE A 288 0.27 0.62 -15.33
CA ILE A 288 1.26 0.17 -16.32
C ILE A 288 1.12 -1.34 -16.57
N LYS A 289 1.04 -2.14 -15.50
CA LYS A 289 0.98 -3.60 -15.58
C LYS A 289 -0.33 -4.13 -16.14
N CYS A 290 -1.45 -3.56 -15.70
CA CYS A 290 -2.78 -4.12 -15.95
C CYS A 290 -3.56 -3.45 -17.07
N GLN A 291 -3.35 -2.16 -17.30
CA GLN A 291 -4.08 -1.38 -18.32
C GLN A 291 -3.24 -1.12 -19.55
N ALA A 292 -2.01 -0.63 -19.38
CA ALA A 292 -1.08 -0.44 -20.47
C ALA A 292 -0.46 -1.76 -20.99
N GLY A 293 -0.62 -2.86 -20.26
CA GLY A 293 -0.23 -4.20 -20.70
C GLY A 293 1.28 -4.44 -20.77
N VAL A 294 2.09 -3.62 -20.11
CA VAL A 294 3.54 -3.78 -20.08
C VAL A 294 3.93 -4.90 -19.11
N HIS A 295 4.27 -6.05 -19.64
CA HIS A 295 4.66 -7.21 -18.83
C HIS A 295 6.06 -7.08 -18.24
N CYS A 296 7.02 -6.60 -19.03
CA CYS A 296 8.41 -6.41 -18.63
C CYS A 296 8.64 -4.99 -18.12
N PHE A 297 8.43 -4.80 -16.82
CA PHE A 297 8.48 -3.53 -16.15
C PHE A 297 8.80 -3.72 -14.68
N GLY A 298 9.56 -2.81 -14.12
CA GLY A 298 9.84 -2.74 -12.70
C GLY A 298 10.39 -1.39 -12.29
N HIS A 299 10.43 -1.14 -10.98
CA HIS A 299 11.03 0.08 -10.46
C HIS A 299 11.82 -0.14 -9.16
N TYR A 300 12.74 0.76 -8.90
CA TYR A 300 13.55 0.82 -7.69
C TYR A 300 13.58 2.28 -7.19
N MET A 301 12.78 2.62 -6.20
CA MET A 301 12.53 3.99 -5.72
C MET A 301 11.98 4.88 -6.85
N ASP A 302 12.77 5.85 -7.29
CA ASP A 302 12.51 6.81 -8.35
C ASP A 302 12.83 6.31 -9.75
N ASP A 303 13.65 5.25 -9.87
CA ASP A 303 14.11 4.69 -11.15
C ASP A 303 13.14 3.64 -11.68
N TYR A 304 12.63 3.82 -12.91
CA TYR A 304 11.78 2.88 -13.64
C TYR A 304 12.46 2.32 -14.87
N TYR A 305 12.18 1.07 -15.18
CA TYR A 305 12.46 0.52 -16.50
C TYR A 305 11.21 -0.14 -17.09
N LEU A 306 10.97 0.08 -18.38
CA LEU A 306 9.90 -0.54 -19.15
C LEU A 306 10.51 -1.12 -20.43
N ILE A 307 10.18 -2.37 -20.76
CA ILE A 307 10.67 -3.06 -21.95
C ILE A 307 9.45 -3.44 -22.79
N PHE A 308 9.40 -2.97 -24.03
CA PHE A 308 8.25 -3.18 -24.89
C PHE A 308 8.69 -3.34 -26.35
N PRO A 309 8.01 -4.21 -27.15
CA PRO A 309 8.40 -4.47 -28.52
C PRO A 309 8.08 -3.30 -29.46
N ASP A 310 7.01 -2.55 -29.21
CA ASP A 310 6.62 -1.37 -30.00
C ASP A 310 7.23 -0.09 -29.40
N VAL A 311 8.16 0.50 -30.13
CA VAL A 311 8.92 1.69 -29.72
C VAL A 311 8.01 2.92 -29.62
N GLU A 312 7.08 3.10 -30.57
CA GLU A 312 6.18 4.26 -30.56
C GLU A 312 5.15 4.19 -29.45
N ALA A 313 4.60 3.00 -29.21
CA ALA A 313 3.73 2.77 -28.06
C ALA A 313 4.48 3.02 -26.73
N LEU A 314 5.77 2.66 -26.65
CA LEU A 314 6.59 2.88 -25.46
C LEU A 314 6.87 4.38 -25.22
N LYS A 315 7.13 5.15 -26.29
CA LYS A 315 7.29 6.62 -26.21
C LYS A 315 6.01 7.28 -25.72
N LYS A 316 4.86 6.92 -26.30
CA LYS A 316 3.55 7.44 -25.89
C LYS A 316 3.28 7.14 -24.41
N LEU A 317 3.53 5.91 -23.97
CA LEU A 317 3.38 5.51 -22.58
C LEU A 317 4.29 6.31 -21.64
N GLY A 318 5.52 6.62 -22.05
CA GLY A 318 6.44 7.47 -21.29
C GLY A 318 5.85 8.86 -21.03
N HIS A 319 5.18 9.46 -22.00
CA HIS A 319 4.47 10.74 -21.83
C HIS A 319 3.21 10.65 -20.96
N GLU A 320 2.55 9.50 -20.91
CA GLU A 320 1.36 9.29 -20.05
C GLU A 320 1.71 9.05 -18.57
N VAL A 321 2.92 8.57 -18.29
CA VAL A 321 3.40 8.27 -16.93
C VAL A 321 4.03 9.49 -16.25
N VAL A 322 4.62 10.40 -17.02
CA VAL A 322 5.27 11.64 -16.54
C VAL A 322 4.26 12.79 -16.46
#